data_9214d324778126c52bd7123c0540f1bf
#
_entry.id   9214d324778126c52bd7123c0540f1bf
#
_cell.length_a   1.000
_cell.length_b   1.000
_cell.length_c   1.000
_cell.angle_alpha   90.00
_cell.angle_beta   90.00
_cell.angle_gamma   90.00
#
_symmetry.space_group_name_H-M   'P 1'
#
loop_
_entity.id
_entity.type
_entity.pdbx_description
1 polymer ?
#
loop_
_entity_poly.entity_id
_entity_poly.type
_entity_poly.pdbx_seq_one_letter_code
_entity_poly.pdbx_strand_id
1 'polypeptide(L)'
;MFTANLRRLISLYLDRTNERFMKIQNYGNHKRYYPAHHFVFYPVLLVLIGFGIFHAYMDPANCALWIFIIALLVMVGWLSFMVRQHYGMTVQDRIIFLELRYRYFVLTGQRFENLEKQLRKGQLFALRFASDEELPALAERAVNENLGSDEIKRAITNWKADWNRV
;
A
#
# COMPACT_ATOMS: atom_id res chain seq x y z
N MET A 1 -26.94 15.37 -25.75
CA MET A 1 -25.52 15.77 -25.54
C MET A 1 -24.93 15.24 -24.22
N PHE A 2 -25.64 15.31 -23.10
CA PHE A 2 -25.20 14.86 -21.78
C PHE A 2 -24.93 13.32 -21.68
N THR A 3 -25.77 12.51 -22.29
CA THR A 3 -25.67 11.03 -22.29
C THR A 3 -24.49 10.49 -23.07
N ALA A 4 -24.04 11.16 -24.12
CA ALA A 4 -22.88 10.76 -24.91
C ALA A 4 -21.55 11.01 -24.15
N ASN A 5 -21.46 12.14 -23.44
CA ASN A 5 -20.31 12.45 -22.60
C ASN A 5 -20.18 11.50 -21.39
N LEU A 6 -21.32 11.14 -20.78
CA LEU A 6 -21.33 10.19 -19.67
C LEU A 6 -20.88 8.79 -20.10
N ARG A 7 -21.36 8.30 -21.25
CA ARG A 7 -20.91 7.02 -21.84
C ARG A 7 -19.41 7.02 -22.15
N ARG A 8 -18.89 8.12 -22.69
CA ARG A 8 -17.46 8.29 -22.97
C ARG A 8 -16.60 8.28 -21.69
N LEU A 9 -17.07 8.94 -20.62
CA LEU A 9 -16.40 8.93 -19.32
C LEU A 9 -16.41 7.55 -18.67
N ILE A 10 -17.54 6.84 -18.76
CA ILE A 10 -17.65 5.46 -18.28
C ILE A 10 -16.74 4.53 -19.08
N SER A 11 -16.69 4.66 -20.42
CA SER A 11 -15.78 3.88 -21.27
C SER A 11 -14.32 4.15 -20.92
N LEU A 12 -13.92 5.42 -20.76
CA LEU A 12 -12.54 5.77 -20.37
C LEU A 12 -12.18 5.28 -18.95
N TYR A 13 -13.15 5.26 -18.04
CA TYR A 13 -12.95 4.70 -16.70
C TYR A 13 -12.81 3.18 -16.75
N LEU A 14 -13.64 2.49 -17.53
CA LEU A 14 -13.57 1.04 -17.73
C LEU A 14 -12.30 0.62 -18.48
N ASP A 15 -11.87 1.38 -19.48
CA ASP A 15 -10.59 1.14 -20.19
C ASP A 15 -9.40 1.30 -19.25
N ARG A 16 -9.38 2.35 -18.43
CA ARG A 16 -8.32 2.52 -17.42
C ARG A 16 -8.30 1.42 -16.36
N THR A 17 -9.46 0.91 -15.97
CA THR A 17 -9.55 -0.23 -15.06
C THR A 17 -9.08 -1.51 -15.75
N ASN A 18 -9.47 -1.76 -17.00
CA ASN A 18 -9.01 -2.90 -17.78
C ASN A 18 -7.50 -2.86 -18.08
N GLU A 19 -6.94 -1.71 -18.45
CA GLU A 19 -5.48 -1.57 -18.61
C GLU A 19 -4.72 -1.83 -17.31
N ARG A 20 -5.32 -1.50 -16.16
CA ARG A 20 -4.75 -1.78 -14.85
C ARG A 20 -4.77 -3.28 -14.52
N PHE A 21 -5.80 -4.01 -14.96
CA PHE A 21 -5.89 -5.47 -14.85
C PHE A 21 -4.96 -6.22 -15.83
N MET A 22 -4.57 -5.58 -16.93
CA MET A 22 -3.70 -6.18 -17.94
C MET A 22 -2.20 -5.98 -17.67
N LYS A 23 -1.79 -5.17 -16.72
CA LYS A 23 -0.38 -5.05 -16.35
C LYS A 23 0.04 -6.24 -15.51
N ILE A 24 0.83 -7.14 -16.10
CA ILE A 24 1.49 -8.25 -15.38
C ILE A 24 2.36 -7.63 -14.28
N GLN A 25 2.03 -7.91 -13.03
CA GLN A 25 2.83 -7.49 -11.89
C GLN A 25 4.08 -8.36 -11.78
N ASN A 26 5.21 -7.75 -11.48
CA ASN A 26 6.50 -8.42 -11.32
C ASN A 26 7.37 -7.69 -10.28
N TYR A 27 8.59 -8.19 -10.07
CA TYR A 27 9.53 -7.59 -9.12
C TYR A 27 9.78 -6.08 -9.36
N GLY A 28 9.82 -5.63 -10.61
CA GLY A 28 10.13 -4.23 -10.96
C GLY A 28 8.97 -3.25 -10.72
N ASN A 29 7.71 -3.73 -10.77
CA ASN A 29 6.53 -2.85 -10.71
C ASN A 29 5.59 -3.14 -9.53
N HIS A 30 6.00 -3.95 -8.55
CA HIS A 30 5.17 -4.34 -7.42
C HIS A 30 4.95 -3.21 -6.38
N LYS A 31 5.77 -2.15 -6.39
CA LYS A 31 5.61 -1.02 -5.47
C LYS A 31 4.44 -0.14 -5.92
N ARG A 32 3.56 0.20 -4.99
CA ARG A 32 2.41 1.05 -5.25
C ARG A 32 2.42 2.26 -4.34
N TYR A 33 2.14 3.42 -4.91
CA TYR A 33 1.92 4.67 -4.20
C TYR A 33 0.47 5.11 -4.41
N TYR A 34 -0.15 5.66 -3.38
CA TYR A 34 -1.47 6.29 -3.52
C TYR A 34 -1.26 7.77 -3.91
N PRO A 35 -1.51 8.15 -5.19
CA PRO A 35 -1.10 9.46 -5.70
C PRO A 35 -1.72 10.63 -4.95
N ALA A 36 -3.02 10.56 -4.62
CA ALA A 36 -3.71 11.63 -3.93
C ALA A 36 -3.09 11.94 -2.56
N HIS A 37 -2.63 10.91 -1.84
CA HIS A 37 -2.02 11.10 -0.52
C HIS A 37 -0.57 11.60 -0.59
N HIS A 38 0.25 11.02 -1.48
CA HIS A 38 1.68 11.34 -1.52
C HIS A 38 2.00 12.59 -2.35
N PHE A 39 1.28 12.80 -3.45
CA PHE A 39 1.62 13.84 -4.44
C PHE A 39 0.64 15.03 -4.44
N VAL A 40 -0.46 14.96 -3.69
CA VAL A 40 -1.39 16.08 -3.52
C VAL A 40 -1.46 16.51 -2.07
N PHE A 41 -1.88 15.63 -1.17
CA PHE A 41 -2.14 15.99 0.22
C PHE A 41 -0.89 16.56 0.93
N TYR A 42 0.23 15.85 0.92
CA TYR A 42 1.44 16.33 1.62
C TYR A 42 2.05 17.59 1.00
N PRO A 43 2.21 17.73 -0.33
CA PRO A 43 2.67 18.99 -0.92
C PRO A 43 1.76 20.17 -0.60
N VAL A 44 0.43 20.01 -0.68
CA VAL A 44 -0.52 21.07 -0.32
C VAL A 44 -0.39 21.44 1.16
N LEU A 45 -0.29 20.44 2.04
CA LEU A 45 -0.11 20.68 3.48
C LEU A 45 1.17 21.46 3.77
N LEU A 46 2.27 21.11 3.13
CA LEU A 46 3.56 21.83 3.29
C LEU A 46 3.48 23.28 2.79
N VAL A 47 2.81 23.51 1.65
CA VAL A 47 2.59 24.88 1.13
C VAL A 47 1.76 25.69 2.11
N LEU A 48 0.68 25.13 2.67
CA LEU A 48 -0.16 25.83 3.66
C LEU A 48 0.59 26.14 4.95
N ILE A 49 1.43 25.24 5.44
CA ILE A 49 2.28 25.46 6.61
C ILE A 49 3.28 26.59 6.31
N GLY A 50 3.95 26.56 5.14
CA GLY A 50 4.87 27.61 4.71
C GLY A 50 4.20 28.98 4.60
N PHE A 51 2.98 29.02 4.05
CA PHE A 51 2.16 30.23 4.00
C PHE A 51 1.83 30.75 5.41
N GLY A 52 1.45 29.87 6.33
CA GLY A 52 1.19 30.25 7.72
C GLY A 52 2.43 30.81 8.42
N ILE A 53 3.61 30.21 8.23
CA ILE A 53 4.88 30.69 8.78
C ILE A 53 5.21 32.09 8.23
N PHE A 54 5.06 32.29 6.91
CA PHE A 54 5.30 33.59 6.29
C PHE A 54 4.41 34.68 6.89
N HIS A 55 3.11 34.42 7.05
CA HIS A 55 2.19 35.38 7.65
C HIS A 55 2.40 35.58 9.14
N ALA A 56 2.79 34.57 9.90
CA ALA A 56 3.17 34.74 11.31
C ALA A 56 4.34 35.72 11.49
N TYR A 57 5.25 35.74 10.51
CA TYR A 57 6.37 36.70 10.51
C TYR A 57 5.98 38.12 10.02
N MET A 58 5.14 38.18 8.96
CA MET A 58 4.77 39.46 8.32
C MET A 58 3.66 40.24 9.05
N ASP A 59 2.84 39.54 9.85
CA ASP A 59 1.71 40.14 10.58
C ASP A 59 1.83 39.88 12.09
N PRO A 60 2.66 40.65 12.79
CA PRO A 60 2.87 40.50 14.24
C PRO A 60 1.58 40.64 15.07
N ALA A 61 0.60 41.44 14.58
CA ALA A 61 -0.67 41.65 15.27
C ALA A 61 -1.50 40.38 15.37
N ASN A 62 -1.43 39.50 14.36
CA ASN A 62 -2.15 38.25 14.29
C ASN A 62 -1.24 36.99 14.41
N CYS A 63 -0.01 37.18 14.88
CA CYS A 63 0.99 36.09 14.97
C CYS A 63 0.45 34.87 15.74
N ALA A 64 -0.23 35.08 16.87
CA ALA A 64 -0.83 33.99 17.65
C ALA A 64 -1.87 33.17 16.86
N LEU A 65 -2.67 33.83 16.02
CA LEU A 65 -3.64 33.18 15.16
C LEU A 65 -2.93 32.32 14.10
N TRP A 66 -1.89 32.84 13.46
CA TRP A 66 -1.12 32.07 12.47
C TRP A 66 -0.41 30.87 13.09
N ILE A 67 0.17 31.01 14.29
CA ILE A 67 0.76 29.89 15.04
C ILE A 67 -0.30 28.82 15.32
N PHE A 68 -1.51 29.21 15.73
CA PHE A 68 -2.60 28.26 15.98
C PHE A 68 -3.00 27.52 14.70
N ILE A 69 -3.10 28.21 13.55
CA ILE A 69 -3.39 27.58 12.24
C ILE A 69 -2.28 26.59 11.86
N ILE A 70 -1.01 26.96 12.02
CA ILE A 70 0.12 26.07 11.75
C ILE A 70 0.01 24.80 12.62
N ALA A 71 -0.25 24.97 13.91
CA ALA A 71 -0.41 23.86 14.83
C ALA A 71 -1.54 22.91 14.41
N LEU A 72 -2.69 23.46 13.97
CA LEU A 72 -3.79 22.64 13.42
C LEU A 72 -3.37 21.88 12.15
N LEU A 73 -2.66 22.52 11.23
CA LEU A 73 -2.17 21.85 10.00
C LEU A 73 -1.19 20.73 10.34
N VAL A 74 -0.29 20.94 11.29
CA VAL A 74 0.64 19.90 11.77
C VAL A 74 -0.14 18.73 12.40
N MET A 75 -1.17 19.02 13.21
CA MET A 75 -2.04 18.00 13.79
C MET A 75 -2.81 17.20 12.73
N VAL A 76 -3.29 17.84 11.66
CA VAL A 76 -3.93 17.15 10.53
C VAL A 76 -2.94 16.23 9.81
N GLY A 77 -1.72 16.69 9.58
CA GLY A 77 -0.65 15.86 9.01
C GLY A 77 -0.30 14.68 9.89
N TRP A 78 -0.18 14.89 11.18
CA TRP A 78 0.05 13.85 12.18
C TRP A 78 -1.08 12.81 12.20
N LEU A 79 -2.34 13.27 12.23
CA LEU A 79 -3.50 12.40 12.20
C LEU A 79 -3.55 11.54 10.93
N SER A 80 -3.29 12.15 9.77
CA SER A 80 -3.23 11.44 8.49
C SER A 80 -2.14 10.36 8.50
N PHE A 81 -0.96 10.66 9.03
CA PHE A 81 0.13 9.70 9.21
C PHE A 81 -0.27 8.55 10.16
N MET A 82 -0.87 8.87 11.31
CA MET A 82 -1.32 7.89 12.30
C MET A 82 -2.37 6.94 11.72
N VAL A 83 -3.39 7.48 11.05
CA VAL A 83 -4.46 6.66 10.43
C VAL A 83 -3.85 5.69 9.41
N ARG A 84 -2.96 6.15 8.56
CA ARG A 84 -2.31 5.26 7.59
C ARG A 84 -1.41 4.23 8.29
N GLN A 85 -0.52 4.66 9.17
CA GLN A 85 0.52 3.81 9.74
C GLN A 85 -0.01 2.79 10.74
N HIS A 86 -0.90 3.21 11.63
CA HIS A 86 -1.39 2.32 12.71
C HIS A 86 -2.64 1.54 12.32
N TYR A 87 -3.55 2.15 11.57
CA TYR A 87 -4.80 1.49 11.20
C TYR A 87 -4.72 0.83 9.82
N GLY A 88 -4.45 1.60 8.77
CA GLY A 88 -4.45 1.09 7.40
C GLY A 88 -3.43 -0.04 7.20
N MET A 89 -2.18 0.19 7.56
CA MET A 89 -1.10 -0.80 7.41
C MET A 89 -1.31 -2.02 8.29
N THR A 90 -1.74 -1.84 9.55
CA THR A 90 -1.95 -2.95 10.48
C THR A 90 -3.09 -3.86 10.03
N VAL A 91 -4.21 -3.28 9.57
CA VAL A 91 -5.34 -4.07 9.04
C VAL A 91 -4.93 -4.80 7.76
N GLN A 92 -4.23 -4.12 6.85
CA GLN A 92 -3.72 -4.72 5.63
C GLN A 92 -2.78 -5.92 5.92
N ASP A 93 -1.88 -5.79 6.88
CA ASP A 93 -0.98 -6.87 7.27
C ASP A 93 -1.75 -8.10 7.77
N ARG A 94 -2.77 -7.90 8.59
CA ARG A 94 -3.63 -8.99 9.11
C ARG A 94 -4.39 -9.70 7.99
N ILE A 95 -4.88 -8.95 7.02
CA ILE A 95 -5.58 -9.52 5.85
C ILE A 95 -4.60 -10.37 5.02
N ILE A 96 -3.39 -9.88 4.77
CA ILE A 96 -2.36 -10.63 4.02
C ILE A 96 -2.03 -11.96 4.72
N PHE A 97 -1.85 -11.94 6.04
CA PHE A 97 -1.54 -13.16 6.79
C PHE A 97 -2.70 -14.14 6.77
N LEU A 98 -3.94 -13.65 6.92
CA LEU A 98 -5.13 -14.49 6.84
C LEU A 98 -5.27 -15.09 5.43
N GLU A 99 -5.03 -14.32 4.38
CA GLU A 99 -5.05 -14.80 3.00
C GLU A 99 -4.00 -15.90 2.76
N LEU A 100 -2.77 -15.70 3.24
CA LEU A 100 -1.71 -16.70 3.12
C LEU A 100 -2.06 -18.01 3.84
N ARG A 101 -2.57 -17.92 5.08
CA ARG A 101 -3.00 -19.09 5.86
C ARG A 101 -4.12 -19.84 5.14
N TYR A 102 -5.13 -19.11 4.65
CA TYR A 102 -6.25 -19.70 3.93
C TYR A 102 -5.79 -20.37 2.63
N ARG A 103 -4.99 -19.69 1.80
CA ARG A 103 -4.47 -20.24 0.54
C ARG A 103 -3.64 -21.51 0.79
N TYR A 104 -2.70 -21.44 1.72
CA TYR A 104 -1.83 -22.57 2.04
C TYR A 104 -2.65 -23.78 2.52
N PHE A 105 -3.65 -23.54 3.39
CA PHE A 105 -4.53 -24.61 3.87
C PHE A 105 -5.34 -25.23 2.74
N VAL A 106 -5.92 -24.44 1.85
CA VAL A 106 -6.69 -24.93 0.69
C VAL A 106 -5.82 -25.77 -0.24
N LEU A 107 -4.55 -25.37 -0.43
CA LEU A 107 -3.64 -26.04 -1.36
C LEU A 107 -3.02 -27.32 -0.80
N THR A 108 -2.75 -27.36 0.51
CA THR A 108 -1.98 -28.46 1.12
C THR A 108 -2.76 -29.29 2.14
N GLY A 109 -3.91 -28.81 2.61
CA GLY A 109 -4.62 -29.36 3.77
C GLY A 109 -3.91 -29.14 5.11
N GLN A 110 -2.76 -28.43 5.12
CA GLN A 110 -1.94 -28.20 6.32
C GLN A 110 -2.07 -26.76 6.82
N ARG A 111 -1.86 -26.57 8.11
CA ARG A 111 -1.88 -25.24 8.72
C ARG A 111 -0.57 -24.51 8.45
N PHE A 112 -0.68 -23.32 7.88
CA PHE A 112 0.47 -22.45 7.56
C PHE A 112 1.20 -21.94 8.79
N GLU A 113 0.53 -21.84 9.93
CA GLU A 113 1.08 -21.28 11.17
C GLU A 113 2.36 -22.00 11.67
N ASN A 114 2.58 -23.24 11.23
CA ASN A 114 3.82 -23.96 11.56
C ASN A 114 5.04 -23.38 10.82
N LEU A 115 4.88 -22.99 9.56
CA LEU A 115 5.90 -22.30 8.77
C LEU A 115 5.98 -20.81 9.13
N GLU A 116 4.83 -20.17 9.33
CA GLU A 116 4.72 -18.74 9.67
C GLU A 116 5.58 -18.36 10.87
N LYS A 117 5.63 -19.20 11.92
CA LYS A 117 6.45 -18.96 13.12
C LYS A 117 7.96 -18.87 12.84
N GLN A 118 8.40 -19.46 11.74
CA GLN A 118 9.80 -19.50 11.32
C GLN A 118 10.14 -18.40 10.30
N LEU A 119 9.10 -17.71 9.78
CA LEU A 119 9.23 -16.69 8.75
C LEU A 119 9.14 -15.28 9.37
N ARG A 120 9.96 -14.37 8.86
CA ARG A 120 9.87 -12.96 9.19
C ARG A 120 8.73 -12.29 8.42
N LYS A 121 8.18 -11.21 8.97
CA LYS A 121 7.08 -10.44 8.37
C LYS A 121 7.34 -10.06 6.90
N GLY A 122 8.56 -9.64 6.55
CA GLY A 122 8.93 -9.31 5.18
C GLY A 122 8.88 -10.49 4.21
N GLN A 123 9.20 -11.71 4.69
CA GLN A 123 9.11 -12.94 3.90
C GLN A 123 7.64 -13.30 3.62
N LEU A 124 6.76 -13.16 4.62
CA LEU A 124 5.31 -13.36 4.46
C LEU A 124 4.73 -12.40 3.41
N PHE A 125 5.16 -11.13 3.45
CA PHE A 125 4.75 -10.15 2.43
C PHE A 125 5.28 -10.46 1.02
N ALA A 126 6.40 -11.15 0.91
CA ALA A 126 6.91 -11.57 -0.38
C ALA A 126 6.15 -12.79 -0.92
N LEU A 127 5.86 -13.77 -0.07
CA LEU A 127 5.16 -15.00 -0.43
C LEU A 127 3.75 -14.78 -0.98
N ARG A 128 3.05 -13.70 -0.59
CA ARG A 128 1.70 -13.40 -1.11
C ARG A 128 1.65 -13.24 -2.64
N PHE A 129 2.77 -12.85 -3.26
CA PHE A 129 2.87 -12.68 -4.70
C PHE A 129 3.11 -13.98 -5.47
N ALA A 130 3.42 -15.07 -4.77
CA ALA A 130 3.55 -16.39 -5.40
C ALA A 130 2.19 -16.88 -5.90
N SER A 131 2.18 -17.54 -7.06
CA SER A 131 0.98 -18.23 -7.54
C SER A 131 0.59 -19.36 -6.59
N ASP A 132 -0.61 -19.91 -6.78
CA ASP A 132 -1.09 -21.00 -5.93
C ASP A 132 -0.26 -22.28 -6.13
N GLU A 133 0.29 -22.49 -7.33
CA GLU A 133 1.16 -23.63 -7.67
C GLU A 133 2.53 -23.52 -7.00
N GLU A 134 3.06 -22.30 -6.87
CA GLU A 134 4.41 -22.06 -6.33
C GLU A 134 4.43 -21.87 -4.82
N LEU A 135 3.32 -21.38 -4.23
CA LEU A 135 3.27 -20.96 -2.83
C LEU A 135 3.73 -22.02 -1.83
N PRO A 136 3.29 -23.29 -1.88
CA PRO A 136 3.70 -24.27 -0.88
C PRO A 136 5.20 -24.56 -0.92
N ALA A 137 5.74 -24.87 -2.09
CA ALA A 137 7.16 -25.18 -2.25
C ALA A 137 8.06 -23.98 -1.92
N LEU A 138 7.66 -22.76 -2.32
CA LEU A 138 8.41 -21.56 -2.06
C LEU A 138 8.40 -21.18 -0.57
N ALA A 139 7.30 -21.44 0.14
CA ALA A 139 7.21 -21.21 1.58
C ALA A 139 8.15 -22.14 2.37
N GLU A 140 8.17 -23.42 2.05
CA GLU A 140 9.09 -24.40 2.64
C GLU A 140 10.55 -24.04 2.33
N ARG A 141 10.82 -23.71 1.09
CA ARG A 141 12.15 -23.28 0.65
C ARG A 141 12.61 -22.01 1.36
N ALA A 142 11.70 -21.04 1.57
CA ALA A 142 12.03 -19.81 2.28
C ALA A 142 12.45 -20.04 3.74
N VAL A 143 11.89 -21.07 4.40
CA VAL A 143 12.30 -21.51 5.73
C VAL A 143 13.64 -22.23 5.68
N ASN A 144 13.77 -23.26 4.84
CA ASN A 144 14.92 -24.16 4.80
C ASN A 144 16.22 -23.44 4.37
N GLU A 145 16.12 -22.52 3.40
CA GLU A 145 17.25 -21.76 2.86
C GLU A 145 17.37 -20.37 3.52
N ASN A 146 16.49 -20.01 4.47
CA ASN A 146 16.42 -18.68 5.12
C ASN A 146 16.45 -17.52 4.13
N LEU A 147 15.67 -17.63 3.04
CA LEU A 147 15.63 -16.65 1.95
C LEU A 147 15.18 -15.27 2.45
N GLY A 148 15.85 -14.21 1.98
CA GLY A 148 15.38 -12.85 2.19
C GLY A 148 14.10 -12.51 1.41
N SER A 149 13.39 -11.45 1.81
CA SER A 149 12.15 -11.03 1.13
C SER A 149 12.35 -10.71 -0.36
N ASP A 150 13.51 -10.19 -0.73
CA ASP A 150 13.84 -9.87 -2.13
C ASP A 150 14.24 -11.12 -2.92
N GLU A 151 14.89 -12.07 -2.28
CA GLU A 151 15.21 -13.37 -2.88
C GLU A 151 13.93 -14.17 -3.17
N ILE A 152 12.99 -14.20 -2.23
CA ILE A 152 11.67 -14.80 -2.43
C ILE A 152 10.96 -14.16 -3.64
N LYS A 153 10.91 -12.83 -3.71
CA LYS A 153 10.27 -12.12 -4.82
C LYS A 153 10.93 -12.41 -6.17
N ARG A 154 12.25 -12.56 -6.21
CA ARG A 154 12.98 -12.92 -7.44
C ARG A 154 12.80 -14.37 -7.83
N ALA A 155 12.54 -15.25 -6.86
CA ALA A 155 12.29 -16.66 -7.11
C ALA A 155 10.89 -16.94 -7.67
N ILE A 156 9.94 -16.00 -7.54
CA ILE A 156 8.59 -16.14 -8.09
C ILE A 156 8.65 -16.04 -9.62
N THR A 157 8.22 -17.07 -10.31
CA THR A 157 8.11 -17.12 -11.78
C THR A 157 6.73 -16.69 -12.25
N ASN A 158 5.68 -17.10 -11.55
CA ASN A 158 4.30 -16.77 -11.87
C ASN A 158 3.71 -15.86 -10.78
N TRP A 159 3.66 -14.55 -11.05
CA TRP A 159 3.21 -13.55 -10.09
C TRP A 159 1.70 -13.49 -9.97
N LYS A 160 1.19 -13.68 -8.74
CA LYS A 160 -0.19 -13.34 -8.39
C LYS A 160 -0.27 -11.85 -8.11
N ALA A 161 -0.94 -11.12 -9.01
CA ALA A 161 -1.05 -9.66 -8.89
C ALA A 161 -1.90 -9.27 -7.67
N ASP A 162 -1.40 -8.32 -6.88
CA ASP A 162 -2.11 -7.71 -5.75
C ASP A 162 -2.39 -6.24 -6.03
N TRP A 163 -3.57 -5.96 -6.56
CA TRP A 163 -4.01 -4.62 -6.93
C TRP A 163 -4.82 -3.90 -5.84
N ASN A 164 -5.17 -4.59 -4.75
CA ASN A 164 -6.06 -4.09 -3.69
C ASN A 164 -5.32 -3.40 -2.53
N ARG A 165 -4.03 -3.08 -2.73
CA ARG A 165 -3.22 -2.38 -1.72
C ARG A 165 -3.50 -0.87 -1.69
N VAL A 166 -3.46 -0.32 -0.48
CA VAL A 166 -3.51 1.14 -0.20
C VAL A 166 -2.12 1.73 -0.16
#